data_b5c797c28bea9b6180c6239dad3673f7
#
_entry.id   b5c797c28bea9b6180c6239dad3673f7
#
_cell.length_a   1.000
_cell.length_b   1.000
_cell.length_c   1.000
_cell.angle_alpha   90.00
_cell.angle_beta   90.00
_cell.angle_gamma   90.00
#
_symmetry.space_group_name_H-M   'P 1'
#
loop_
_entity.id
_entity.type
_entity.pdbx_description
1 polymer ?
#
loop_
_entity_poly.entity_id
_entity_poly.type
_entity_poly.pdbx_seq_one_letter_code
_entity_poly.pdbx_strand_id
1 'polypeptide(L)'
;MTAQRNDATAGTLRRLPGLRHTDHIGLTVPNLEEGIRFFVDVFGAEELYRSERGPDEEFMPTNFDVPADAKLTLAMLRLPPNLNIELFEWSSAERRETPPRHCDAGGHHLCFVVDDVDEAIAVLQETPGVRVLGERKEVAGDSPRVAGNRWTYFITPWGLLMEIVDRSRVASPPRLVGPADWTATQHTSRKDNQQ
;
A
#
# COMPACT_ATOMS: atom_id res chain seq x y z
N MET A 1 36.43 22.18 11.85
CA MET A 1 35.81 22.26 10.52
C MET A 1 34.29 22.36 10.69
N THR A 2 33.78 23.58 10.66
CA THR A 2 32.37 23.92 10.87
C THR A 2 31.65 23.68 9.54
N ALA A 3 30.71 22.73 9.53
CA ALA A 3 29.84 22.48 8.41
C ALA A 3 28.89 23.69 8.22
N GLN A 4 29.04 24.40 7.11
CA GLN A 4 28.08 25.41 6.66
C GLN A 4 26.76 24.71 6.35
N ARG A 5 25.72 25.02 7.13
CA ARG A 5 24.34 24.71 6.76
C ARG A 5 24.00 25.62 5.56
N ASN A 6 23.78 25.01 4.40
CA ASN A 6 23.14 25.71 3.29
C ASN A 6 21.72 26.09 3.70
N ASP A 7 21.54 27.38 3.95
CA ASP A 7 20.22 28.01 4.11
C ASP A 7 19.60 28.11 2.70
N ALA A 8 19.02 26.98 2.24
CA ALA A 8 18.19 26.98 1.05
C ALA A 8 16.93 27.77 1.39
N THR A 9 16.81 28.95 0.81
CA THR A 9 15.58 29.77 0.80
C THR A 9 14.36 28.87 0.70
N ALA A 10 13.51 28.92 1.72
CA ALA A 10 12.24 28.17 1.79
C ALA A 10 11.31 28.65 0.67
N GLY A 11 11.53 28.12 -0.54
CA GLY A 11 10.59 28.25 -1.63
C GLY A 11 9.28 27.58 -1.20
N THR A 12 8.17 28.27 -1.36
CA THR A 12 6.84 27.73 -1.07
C THR A 12 6.70 26.40 -1.81
N LEU A 13 6.66 25.29 -1.07
CA LEU A 13 6.44 23.96 -1.63
C LEU A 13 5.11 23.97 -2.39
N ARG A 14 5.17 23.77 -3.71
CA ARG A 14 3.98 23.70 -4.55
C ARG A 14 3.41 22.29 -4.45
N ARG A 15 2.12 22.18 -4.14
CA ARG A 15 1.40 20.91 -4.25
C ARG A 15 1.36 20.44 -5.69
N LEU A 16 1.26 19.13 -5.92
CA LEU A 16 1.07 18.58 -7.26
C LEU A 16 -0.20 19.17 -7.89
N PRO A 17 -0.06 19.87 -9.04
CA PRO A 17 -1.22 20.42 -9.72
C PRO A 17 -2.16 19.30 -10.17
N GLY A 18 -3.45 19.46 -9.88
CA GLY A 18 -4.47 18.50 -10.35
C GLY A 18 -4.51 17.15 -9.63
N LEU A 19 -3.78 16.99 -8.51
CA LEU A 19 -3.89 15.76 -7.70
C LEU A 19 -5.34 15.53 -7.28
N ARG A 20 -5.88 14.35 -7.58
CA ARG A 20 -7.26 13.96 -7.27
C ARG A 20 -7.33 12.92 -6.14
N HIS A 21 -6.69 11.77 -6.33
CA HIS A 21 -6.71 10.65 -5.39
C HIS A 21 -5.50 9.73 -5.66
N THR A 22 -5.26 8.78 -4.77
CA THR A 22 -4.34 7.67 -5.03
C THR A 22 -5.00 6.73 -6.04
N ASP A 23 -4.30 6.39 -7.13
CA ASP A 23 -4.81 5.50 -8.17
C ASP A 23 -4.59 4.04 -7.79
N HIS A 24 -3.35 3.67 -7.50
CA HIS A 24 -2.95 2.33 -7.09
C HIS A 24 -1.74 2.35 -6.15
N ILE A 25 -1.44 1.20 -5.59
CA ILE A 25 -0.20 0.91 -4.87
C ILE A 25 0.52 -0.21 -5.61
N GLY A 26 1.79 0.02 -5.98
CA GLY A 26 2.65 -1.00 -6.60
C GLY A 26 3.29 -1.89 -5.54
N LEU A 27 3.21 -3.20 -5.71
CA LEU A 27 3.84 -4.20 -4.85
C LEU A 27 4.65 -5.19 -5.67
N THR A 28 5.92 -5.36 -5.31
CA THR A 28 6.75 -6.41 -5.91
C THR A 28 6.51 -7.74 -5.20
N VAL A 29 6.25 -8.78 -5.98
CA VAL A 29 6.08 -10.16 -5.53
C VAL A 29 7.12 -11.07 -6.22
N PRO A 30 7.58 -12.14 -5.57
CA PRO A 30 8.54 -13.07 -6.21
C PRO A 30 7.92 -13.91 -7.33
N ASN A 31 6.60 -14.15 -7.26
CA ASN A 31 5.82 -14.88 -8.24
C ASN A 31 4.46 -14.21 -8.43
N LEU A 32 4.18 -13.78 -9.67
CA LEU A 32 2.97 -13.01 -9.98
C LEU A 32 1.69 -13.82 -9.78
N GLU A 33 1.68 -15.07 -10.19
CA GLU A 33 0.50 -15.95 -10.08
C GLU A 33 0.16 -16.26 -8.61
N GLU A 34 1.18 -16.42 -7.77
CA GLU A 34 0.98 -16.60 -6.32
C GLU A 34 0.41 -15.32 -5.70
N GLY A 35 0.96 -14.17 -6.07
CA GLY A 35 0.47 -12.86 -5.61
C GLY A 35 -0.99 -12.62 -6.02
N ILE A 36 -1.34 -12.90 -7.29
CA ILE A 36 -2.72 -12.74 -7.79
C ILE A 36 -3.66 -13.66 -7.00
N ARG A 37 -3.34 -14.96 -6.91
CA ARG A 37 -4.20 -15.91 -6.16
C ARG A 37 -4.42 -15.47 -4.73
N PHE A 38 -3.37 -15.03 -4.04
CA PHE A 38 -3.49 -14.56 -2.67
C PHE A 38 -4.48 -13.40 -2.54
N PHE A 39 -4.37 -12.37 -3.37
CA PHE A 39 -5.28 -11.23 -3.30
C PHE A 39 -6.70 -11.57 -3.76
N VAL A 40 -6.87 -12.45 -4.72
CA VAL A 40 -8.19 -12.92 -5.18
C VAL A 40 -8.85 -13.79 -4.11
N ASP A 41 -8.16 -14.79 -3.59
CA ASP A 41 -8.76 -15.79 -2.69
C ASP A 41 -8.98 -15.25 -1.27
N VAL A 42 -8.05 -14.40 -0.77
CA VAL A 42 -8.10 -13.89 0.61
C VAL A 42 -8.86 -12.57 0.72
N PHE A 43 -8.70 -11.67 -0.26
CA PHE A 43 -9.26 -10.32 -0.21
C PHE A 43 -10.39 -10.06 -1.22
N GLY A 44 -10.73 -11.04 -2.05
CA GLY A 44 -11.77 -10.88 -3.07
C GLY A 44 -11.40 -9.89 -4.17
N ALA A 45 -10.10 -9.77 -4.50
CA ALA A 45 -9.64 -8.90 -5.56
C ALA A 45 -10.11 -9.39 -6.94
N GLU A 46 -10.27 -8.46 -7.88
CA GLU A 46 -10.58 -8.72 -9.29
C GLU A 46 -9.37 -8.38 -10.15
N GLU A 47 -8.88 -9.32 -10.95
CA GLU A 47 -7.83 -9.04 -11.94
C GLU A 47 -8.42 -8.22 -13.10
N LEU A 48 -7.82 -7.05 -13.38
CA LEU A 48 -8.29 -6.14 -14.43
C LEU A 48 -7.53 -6.32 -15.75
N TYR A 49 -6.20 -6.39 -15.69
CA TYR A 49 -5.34 -6.59 -16.85
C TYR A 49 -3.93 -7.01 -16.45
N ARG A 50 -3.17 -7.51 -17.44
CA ARG A 50 -1.75 -7.82 -17.36
C ARG A 50 -0.97 -7.06 -18.41
N SER A 51 0.33 -6.85 -18.16
CA SER A 51 1.24 -6.23 -19.11
C SER A 51 2.68 -6.69 -18.86
N GLU A 52 3.53 -6.51 -19.88
CA GLU A 52 4.95 -6.81 -19.81
C GLU A 52 5.78 -5.61 -20.25
N ARG A 53 6.99 -5.46 -19.70
CA ARG A 53 7.97 -4.44 -20.06
C ARG A 53 9.38 -5.05 -20.06
N GLY A 54 10.26 -4.52 -20.92
CA GLY A 54 11.67 -4.92 -21.01
C GLY A 54 11.92 -6.32 -21.55
N PRO A 55 13.19 -6.73 -21.62
CA PRO A 55 14.35 -5.86 -21.39
C PRO A 55 14.47 -4.73 -22.44
N ASP A 56 15.06 -3.60 -22.05
CA ASP A 56 15.25 -2.47 -22.93
C ASP A 56 16.36 -1.56 -22.38
N GLU A 57 17.36 -1.25 -23.20
CA GLU A 57 18.61 -0.54 -22.82
C GLU A 57 18.36 0.91 -22.34
N GLU A 58 17.34 1.57 -22.85
CA GLU A 58 17.02 2.95 -22.53
C GLU A 58 15.82 3.07 -21.58
N PHE A 59 14.76 2.33 -21.89
CA PHE A 59 13.49 2.46 -21.18
C PHE A 59 13.56 1.99 -19.72
N MET A 60 14.21 0.85 -19.47
CA MET A 60 14.25 0.27 -18.12
C MET A 60 15.06 1.13 -17.14
N PRO A 61 16.29 1.58 -17.45
CA PRO A 61 17.02 2.46 -16.55
C PRO A 61 16.38 3.85 -16.41
N THR A 62 15.86 4.41 -17.50
CA THR A 62 15.35 5.79 -17.50
C THR A 62 14.02 5.94 -16.78
N ASN A 63 13.12 4.93 -16.88
CA ASN A 63 11.75 5.04 -16.38
C ASN A 63 11.51 4.29 -15.08
N PHE A 64 12.32 3.26 -14.79
CA PHE A 64 12.14 2.42 -13.59
C PHE A 64 13.35 2.43 -12.64
N ASP A 65 14.46 3.06 -13.03
CA ASP A 65 15.73 3.04 -12.27
C ASP A 65 16.18 1.61 -11.93
N VAL A 66 16.10 0.71 -12.93
CA VAL A 66 16.48 -0.70 -12.84
C VAL A 66 17.47 -1.05 -13.96
N PRO A 67 18.24 -2.17 -13.84
CA PRO A 67 19.14 -2.62 -14.90
C PRO A 67 18.42 -2.79 -16.25
N ALA A 68 19.15 -2.57 -17.36
CA ALA A 68 18.61 -2.66 -18.72
C ALA A 68 18.11 -4.07 -19.09
N ASP A 69 18.70 -5.11 -18.48
CA ASP A 69 18.30 -6.51 -18.64
C ASP A 69 17.04 -6.90 -17.85
N ALA A 70 16.54 -6.00 -17.00
CA ALA A 70 15.36 -6.27 -16.20
C ALA A 70 14.13 -6.48 -17.09
N LYS A 71 13.34 -7.51 -16.75
CA LYS A 71 12.03 -7.75 -17.32
C LYS A 71 10.98 -7.63 -16.21
N LEU A 72 9.88 -6.95 -16.52
CA LEU A 72 8.71 -6.79 -15.66
C LEU A 72 7.54 -7.52 -16.27
N THR A 73 6.89 -8.37 -15.49
CA THR A 73 5.52 -8.83 -15.73
C THR A 73 4.64 -8.26 -14.63
N LEU A 74 3.52 -7.66 -14.97
CA LEU A 74 2.63 -7.02 -14.01
C LEU A 74 1.17 -7.42 -14.20
N ALA A 75 0.41 -7.32 -13.11
CA ALA A 75 -1.04 -7.42 -13.10
C ALA A 75 -1.65 -6.28 -12.28
N MET A 76 -2.68 -5.65 -12.80
CA MET A 76 -3.51 -4.69 -12.07
C MET A 76 -4.69 -5.42 -11.46
N LEU A 77 -4.85 -5.32 -10.16
CA LEU A 77 -5.96 -5.86 -9.40
C LEU A 77 -6.81 -4.74 -8.82
N ARG A 78 -8.12 -4.89 -8.86
CA ARG A 78 -9.06 -4.09 -8.08
C ARG A 78 -9.29 -4.75 -6.74
N LEU A 79 -8.98 -4.05 -5.67
CA LEU A 79 -9.25 -4.50 -4.31
C LEU A 79 -10.46 -3.75 -3.77
N PRO A 80 -11.55 -4.46 -3.43
CA PRO A 80 -12.72 -3.81 -2.86
C PRO A 80 -12.40 -3.08 -1.54
N PRO A 81 -13.09 -1.97 -1.22
CA PRO A 81 -14.08 -1.30 -2.08
C PRO A 81 -13.48 -0.23 -3.00
N ASN A 82 -12.23 0.20 -2.83
CA ASN A 82 -11.76 1.46 -3.44
C ASN A 82 -10.26 1.56 -3.68
N LEU A 83 -9.51 0.46 -3.65
CA LEU A 83 -8.07 0.45 -3.87
C LEU A 83 -7.73 -0.42 -5.08
N ASN A 84 -6.81 0.03 -5.93
CA ASN A 84 -6.16 -0.83 -6.90
C ASN A 84 -4.75 -1.20 -6.39
N ILE A 85 -4.33 -2.41 -6.73
CA ILE A 85 -2.97 -2.90 -6.46
C ILE A 85 -2.37 -3.33 -7.79
N GLU A 86 -1.18 -2.81 -8.10
CA GLU A 86 -0.40 -3.24 -9.24
C GLU A 86 0.69 -4.19 -8.73
N LEU A 87 0.58 -5.47 -9.07
CA LEU A 87 1.55 -6.48 -8.70
C LEU A 87 2.65 -6.55 -9.76
N PHE A 88 3.90 -6.54 -9.32
CA PHE A 88 5.08 -6.62 -10.15
C PHE A 88 5.86 -7.90 -9.87
N GLU A 89 6.14 -8.67 -10.91
CA GLU A 89 7.18 -9.70 -10.89
C GLU A 89 8.35 -9.23 -11.76
N TRP A 90 9.50 -9.05 -11.13
CA TRP A 90 10.73 -8.65 -11.80
C TRP A 90 11.63 -9.82 -12.05
N SER A 91 12.33 -9.82 -13.20
CA SER A 91 13.43 -10.72 -13.50
C SER A 91 14.64 -9.85 -13.81
N SER A 92 15.67 -9.92 -12.98
CA SER A 92 16.96 -9.25 -13.13
C SER A 92 18.02 -10.00 -12.33
N ALA A 93 19.25 -10.02 -12.81
CA ALA A 93 20.35 -10.68 -12.12
C ALA A 93 20.70 -10.06 -10.75
N GLU A 94 20.36 -8.79 -10.55
CA GLU A 94 20.68 -8.03 -9.33
C GLU A 94 19.50 -7.91 -8.35
N ARG A 95 18.35 -8.52 -8.65
CA ARG A 95 17.18 -8.37 -7.77
C ARG A 95 17.39 -9.01 -6.41
N ARG A 96 16.88 -8.37 -5.37
CA ARG A 96 16.75 -8.96 -4.04
C ARG A 96 15.39 -9.64 -3.92
N GLU A 97 15.38 -10.91 -3.51
CA GLU A 97 14.15 -11.69 -3.38
C GLU A 97 13.49 -11.55 -2.00
N THR A 98 14.24 -11.08 -1.00
CA THR A 98 13.73 -10.93 0.36
C THR A 98 13.19 -9.50 0.56
N PRO A 99 11.91 -9.32 0.95
CA PRO A 99 11.37 -8.03 1.31
C PRO A 99 12.14 -7.39 2.47
N PRO A 100 12.22 -6.05 2.53
CA PRO A 100 12.78 -5.37 3.68
C PRO A 100 11.94 -5.68 4.93
N ARG A 101 12.59 -5.74 6.10
CA ARG A 101 11.86 -5.83 7.38
C ARG A 101 11.07 -4.53 7.58
N HIS A 102 9.99 -4.60 8.34
CA HIS A 102 9.16 -3.41 8.59
C HIS A 102 9.94 -2.23 9.22
N CYS A 103 11.02 -2.50 9.95
CA CYS A 103 11.88 -1.47 10.53
C CYS A 103 13.03 -0.99 9.62
N ASP A 104 13.19 -1.55 8.45
CA ASP A 104 14.22 -1.15 7.49
C ASP A 104 13.68 -0.03 6.58
N ALA A 105 14.59 0.75 5.96
CA ALA A 105 14.20 1.71 4.93
C ALA A 105 13.50 0.98 3.77
N GLY A 106 12.33 1.46 3.35
CA GLY A 106 11.46 0.77 2.39
C GLY A 106 10.52 -0.25 3.03
N GLY A 107 10.63 -0.54 4.33
CA GLY A 107 9.66 -1.35 5.05
C GLY A 107 8.30 -0.64 5.11
N HIS A 108 7.24 -1.36 4.74
CA HIS A 108 5.87 -0.85 4.70
C HIS A 108 4.88 -1.97 4.95
N HIS A 109 3.63 -1.62 5.15
CA HIS A 109 2.51 -2.56 5.19
C HIS A 109 1.25 -1.93 4.61
N LEU A 110 0.32 -2.78 4.19
CA LEU A 110 -1.07 -2.41 3.93
C LEU A 110 -1.91 -2.81 5.13
N CYS A 111 -2.86 -1.95 5.50
CA CYS A 111 -3.80 -2.21 6.58
C CYS A 111 -5.22 -2.30 6.02
N PHE A 112 -5.92 -3.37 6.34
CA PHE A 112 -7.28 -3.64 5.90
C PHE A 112 -8.25 -3.56 7.08
N VAL A 113 -9.37 -2.88 6.88
CA VAL A 113 -10.45 -2.85 7.86
C VAL A 113 -11.32 -4.07 7.67
N VAL A 114 -11.53 -4.82 8.74
CA VAL A 114 -12.42 -5.99 8.81
C VAL A 114 -13.53 -5.76 9.81
N ASP A 115 -14.65 -6.45 9.66
CA ASP A 115 -15.78 -6.35 10.59
C ASP A 115 -15.52 -7.07 11.92
N ASP A 116 -14.82 -8.21 11.87
CA ASP A 116 -14.38 -8.97 13.03
C ASP A 116 -12.93 -9.44 12.84
N VAL A 117 -12.04 -8.96 13.72
CA VAL A 117 -10.62 -9.30 13.66
C VAL A 117 -10.34 -10.75 14.07
N ASP A 118 -11.15 -11.34 14.95
CA ASP A 118 -10.93 -12.70 15.41
C ASP A 118 -11.34 -13.71 14.33
N GLU A 119 -12.45 -13.47 13.60
CA GLU A 119 -12.84 -14.25 12.43
C GLU A 119 -11.79 -14.13 11.30
N ALA A 120 -11.30 -12.92 11.05
CA ALA A 120 -10.26 -12.68 10.03
C ALA A 120 -8.94 -13.39 10.39
N ILE A 121 -8.53 -13.40 11.66
CA ILE A 121 -7.36 -14.16 12.14
C ILE A 121 -7.53 -15.65 11.86
N ALA A 122 -8.70 -16.23 12.13
CA ALA A 122 -8.96 -17.65 11.87
C ALA A 122 -8.77 -18.00 10.39
N VAL A 123 -9.30 -17.18 9.48
CA VAL A 123 -9.10 -17.36 8.02
C VAL A 123 -7.63 -17.26 7.64
N LEU A 124 -6.90 -16.26 8.15
CA LEU A 124 -5.48 -16.07 7.86
C LEU A 124 -4.63 -17.23 8.38
N GLN A 125 -4.97 -17.81 9.55
CA GLN A 125 -4.26 -18.97 10.10
C GLN A 125 -4.44 -20.24 9.25
N GLU A 126 -5.56 -20.37 8.55
CA GLU A 126 -5.85 -21.47 7.64
C GLU A 126 -5.30 -21.23 6.23
N THR A 127 -4.88 -19.99 5.90
CA THR A 127 -4.36 -19.62 4.59
C THR A 127 -2.92 -20.14 4.42
N PRO A 128 -2.64 -20.98 3.38
CA PRO A 128 -1.31 -21.55 3.18
C PRO A 128 -0.21 -20.48 3.06
N GLY A 129 0.88 -20.67 3.80
CA GLY A 129 2.05 -19.78 3.78
C GLY A 129 1.89 -18.47 4.54
N VAL A 130 0.70 -18.13 5.00
CA VAL A 130 0.47 -16.95 5.86
C VAL A 130 0.92 -17.25 7.29
N ARG A 131 1.52 -16.24 7.93
CA ARG A 131 1.93 -16.32 9.33
C ARG A 131 1.38 -15.13 10.12
N VAL A 132 0.38 -15.36 10.94
CA VAL A 132 -0.16 -14.35 11.88
C VAL A 132 0.88 -14.07 12.96
N LEU A 133 1.11 -12.81 13.31
CA LEU A 133 2.11 -12.35 14.27
C LEU A 133 1.48 -12.10 15.66
N GLY A 134 1.80 -13.00 16.59
CA GLY A 134 1.32 -12.89 17.97
C GLY A 134 -0.20 -13.02 18.07
N GLU A 135 -0.73 -12.38 19.11
CA GLU A 135 -2.17 -12.37 19.41
C GLU A 135 -2.78 -11.02 19.00
N ARG A 136 -4.10 -11.01 18.82
CA ARG A 136 -4.87 -9.78 18.66
C ARG A 136 -4.51 -8.75 19.74
N LYS A 137 -4.31 -7.52 19.35
CA LYS A 137 -4.10 -6.37 20.23
C LYS A 137 -5.34 -5.49 20.26
N GLU A 138 -5.54 -4.80 21.38
CA GLU A 138 -6.57 -3.77 21.52
C GLU A 138 -5.93 -2.49 22.06
N VAL A 139 -6.26 -1.35 21.45
CA VAL A 139 -5.75 -0.06 21.88
C VAL A 139 -6.56 0.43 23.08
N ALA A 140 -5.86 0.56 24.22
CA ALA A 140 -6.39 1.18 25.42
C ALA A 140 -6.24 2.72 25.38
N GLY A 141 -7.01 3.42 26.21
CA GLY A 141 -6.90 4.87 26.39
C GLY A 141 -8.14 5.62 25.99
N ASP A 142 -8.07 6.97 26.02
CA ASP A 142 -9.23 7.85 25.91
C ASP A 142 -9.39 8.50 24.52
N SER A 143 -8.50 8.21 23.57
CA SER A 143 -8.59 8.82 22.24
C SER A 143 -9.79 8.24 21.47
N PRO A 144 -10.81 9.06 21.13
CA PRO A 144 -12.01 8.59 20.44
C PRO A 144 -11.73 8.10 19.01
N ARG A 145 -10.52 8.32 18.50
CA ARG A 145 -10.13 7.91 17.15
C ARG A 145 -9.50 6.52 17.07
N VAL A 146 -8.98 6.02 18.19
CA VAL A 146 -8.21 4.77 18.20
C VAL A 146 -8.53 3.85 19.39
N ALA A 147 -9.09 4.37 20.50
CA ALA A 147 -9.47 3.55 21.64
C ALA A 147 -10.52 2.50 21.21
N GLY A 148 -10.29 1.24 21.60
CA GLY A 148 -11.10 0.12 21.16
C GLY A 148 -10.73 -0.46 19.80
N ASN A 149 -9.70 0.09 19.12
CA ASN A 149 -9.18 -0.47 17.88
C ASN A 149 -8.55 -1.84 18.15
N ARG A 150 -9.01 -2.88 17.48
CA ARG A 150 -8.48 -4.24 17.58
C ARG A 150 -7.71 -4.56 16.30
N TRP A 151 -6.52 -5.11 16.41
CA TRP A 151 -5.65 -5.30 15.26
C TRP A 151 -4.66 -6.45 15.45
N THR A 152 -4.13 -6.94 14.34
CA THR A 152 -2.97 -7.82 14.30
C THR A 152 -2.20 -7.65 13.01
N TYR A 153 -0.92 -8.02 13.05
CA TYR A 153 -0.11 -8.15 11.84
C TYR A 153 -0.04 -9.60 11.37
N PHE A 154 0.18 -9.77 10.09
CA PHE A 154 0.51 -11.05 9.49
C PHE A 154 1.54 -10.89 8.37
N ILE A 155 2.21 -11.97 8.02
CA ILE A 155 3.19 -12.04 6.94
C ILE A 155 2.57 -12.86 5.82
N THR A 156 2.62 -12.34 4.58
CA THR A 156 2.20 -13.06 3.38
C THR A 156 3.11 -14.25 3.08
N PRO A 157 2.74 -15.18 2.17
CA PRO A 157 3.60 -16.30 1.80
C PRO A 157 5.00 -15.89 1.32
N TRP A 158 5.13 -14.71 0.71
CA TRP A 158 6.42 -14.19 0.22
C TRP A 158 7.12 -13.21 1.19
N GLY A 159 6.59 -12.99 2.39
CA GLY A 159 7.29 -12.24 3.45
C GLY A 159 6.89 -10.77 3.59
N LEU A 160 5.88 -10.26 2.87
CA LEU A 160 5.38 -8.90 3.06
C LEU A 160 4.55 -8.80 4.35
N LEU A 161 4.83 -7.76 5.16
CA LEU A 161 4.02 -7.46 6.34
C LEU A 161 2.70 -6.82 5.93
N MET A 162 1.62 -7.27 6.54
CA MET A 162 0.27 -6.70 6.40
C MET A 162 -0.42 -6.58 7.76
N GLU A 163 -1.46 -5.75 7.83
CA GLU A 163 -2.25 -5.51 9.03
C GLU A 163 -3.73 -5.70 8.74
N ILE A 164 -4.47 -6.28 9.67
CA ILE A 164 -5.92 -6.20 9.74
C ILE A 164 -6.34 -5.44 10.99
N VAL A 165 -7.40 -4.65 10.86
CA VAL A 165 -7.92 -3.80 11.94
C VAL A 165 -9.43 -3.83 11.97
N ASP A 166 -9.99 -4.02 13.15
CA ASP A 166 -11.41 -3.87 13.44
C ASP A 166 -11.63 -2.58 14.23
N ARG A 167 -12.41 -1.68 13.65
CA ARG A 167 -12.74 -0.37 14.21
C ARG A 167 -14.18 -0.27 14.72
N SER A 168 -14.89 -1.39 14.83
CA SER A 168 -16.31 -1.43 15.23
C SER A 168 -16.56 -0.81 16.61
N ARG A 169 -15.56 -0.85 17.49
CA ARG A 169 -15.61 -0.29 18.85
C ARG A 169 -15.03 1.13 18.97
N VAL A 170 -14.52 1.69 17.89
CA VAL A 170 -13.92 3.02 17.88
C VAL A 170 -15.00 4.08 17.71
N ALA A 171 -15.11 4.99 18.67
CA ALA A 171 -16.19 5.99 18.70
C ALA A 171 -16.17 6.95 17.49
N SER A 172 -14.97 7.31 17.00
CA SER A 172 -14.80 8.24 15.88
C SER A 172 -13.65 7.83 14.98
N PRO A 173 -13.77 6.68 14.27
CA PRO A 173 -12.67 6.15 13.46
C PRO A 173 -12.32 7.09 12.31
N PRO A 174 -11.05 7.09 11.85
CA PRO A 174 -10.68 7.76 10.61
C PRO A 174 -11.53 7.19 9.46
N ARG A 175 -12.16 8.07 8.70
CA ARG A 175 -12.94 7.69 7.52
C ARG A 175 -12.15 8.00 6.26
N LEU A 176 -12.18 7.08 5.32
CA LEU A 176 -11.72 7.37 3.97
C LEU A 176 -12.76 8.26 3.29
N VAL A 177 -12.29 9.32 2.65
CA VAL A 177 -13.12 10.20 1.82
C VAL A 177 -13.21 9.57 0.43
N GLY A 178 -14.42 9.34 -0.06
CA GLY A 178 -14.63 8.82 -1.42
C GLY A 178 -14.17 9.80 -2.50
N PRO A 179 -13.88 9.33 -3.73
CA PRO A 179 -13.46 10.19 -4.83
C PRO A 179 -14.45 11.33 -5.15
N ALA A 180 -15.76 11.08 -4.98
CA ALA A 180 -16.80 12.09 -5.18
C ALA A 180 -16.70 13.22 -4.15
N ASP A 181 -16.47 12.88 -2.88
CA ASP A 181 -16.34 13.86 -1.79
C ASP A 181 -15.05 14.65 -1.91
N TRP A 182 -13.97 14.00 -2.38
CA TRP A 182 -12.70 14.65 -2.65
C TRP A 182 -12.81 15.73 -3.74
N THR A 183 -13.50 15.43 -4.83
CA THR A 183 -13.71 16.39 -5.94
C THR A 183 -14.57 17.58 -5.53
N ALA A 184 -15.58 17.40 -4.70
CA ALA A 184 -16.40 18.47 -4.17
C ALA A 184 -15.62 19.45 -3.31
N THR A 185 -14.74 18.93 -2.44
CA THR A 185 -13.92 19.76 -1.54
C THR A 185 -12.86 20.59 -2.28
N GLN A 186 -12.37 20.12 -3.42
CA GLN A 186 -11.36 20.85 -4.21
C GLN A 186 -11.95 21.99 -5.05
N HIS A 187 -13.21 21.88 -5.48
CA HIS A 187 -13.86 22.94 -6.27
C HIS A 187 -14.26 24.17 -5.44
N THR A 188 -14.56 24.00 -4.15
CA THR A 188 -14.90 25.12 -3.27
C THR A 188 -13.70 25.97 -2.89
N SER A 189 -12.50 25.40 -2.76
CA SER A 189 -11.30 26.17 -2.40
C SER A 189 -10.68 26.98 -3.53
N ARG A 190 -11.10 26.77 -4.79
CA ARG A 190 -10.63 27.56 -5.96
C ARG A 190 -11.45 28.82 -6.26
N LYS A 191 -12.66 28.91 -5.74
CA LYS A 191 -13.53 30.08 -6.02
C LYS A 191 -13.29 31.27 -5.09
N ASP A 192 -12.65 31.04 -3.93
CA ASP A 192 -12.47 32.10 -2.92
C ASP A 192 -11.16 32.89 -3.07
N ASN A 193 -10.31 32.56 -4.08
CA ASN A 193 -9.04 33.25 -4.33
C ASN A 193 -9.02 34.10 -5.61
N GLN A 194 -10.19 34.43 -6.19
CA GLN A 194 -10.32 35.37 -7.31
C GLN A 194 -11.36 36.45 -6.99
N GLN A 195 -11.15 37.18 -5.92
CA GLN A 195 -11.72 38.51 -5.70
C GLN A 195 -10.65 39.45 -5.19
#